data_18f55946af81dec63532d6e363387e10
#
_entry.id   18f55946af81dec63532d6e363387e10
#
_cell.length_a   1.000
_cell.length_b   1.000
_cell.length_c   1.000
_cell.angle_alpha   90.00
_cell.angle_beta   90.00
_cell.angle_gamma   90.00
#
_symmetry.space_group_name_H-M   'P 1'
#
loop_
_entity.id
_entity.type
_entity.pdbx_description
1 polymer ?
#
loop_
_entity_poly.entity_id
_entity_poly.type
_entity_poly.pdbx_seq_one_letter_code
_entity_poly.pdbx_strand_id
1 'polypeptide(L)'
;MSSNSTGLHALASRRVTAILLTALALYASSVAQVLAHDVTPGDAGYIQEIWGVHVISFLYLGAKHMVTGYDHILFLMGVIFFLYGMKDVAIYVSIFAVGHSVTMLAGVWWGWGINAYIIDAIIGLSVVYKALDNLGAYQKWFGIQPNTKAATLIFGLFHGTGLASK
;
A
#
# COMPACT_ATOMS: atom_id res chain seq x y z
N MET A 1 -18.88 -34.86 33.30
CA MET A 1 -18.69 -34.79 31.83
C MET A 1 -19.19 -33.47 31.23
N SER A 2 -19.09 -32.32 31.89
CA SER A 2 -19.70 -31.05 31.44
C SER A 2 -18.69 -29.95 31.07
N SER A 3 -17.38 -30.15 31.16
CA SER A 3 -16.40 -29.06 30.94
C SER A 3 -15.89 -28.89 29.49
N ASN A 4 -16.23 -29.80 28.58
CA ASN A 4 -15.72 -29.78 27.21
C ASN A 4 -16.59 -28.93 26.26
N SER A 5 -17.85 -28.67 26.57
CA SER A 5 -18.76 -27.91 25.72
C SER A 5 -18.51 -26.40 25.77
N THR A 6 -18.18 -25.88 26.93
CA THR A 6 -17.87 -24.45 27.12
C THR A 6 -16.59 -24.01 26.39
N GLY A 7 -15.57 -24.87 26.36
CA GLY A 7 -14.33 -24.63 25.61
C GLY A 7 -14.53 -24.60 24.09
N LEU A 8 -15.34 -25.51 23.57
CA LEU A 8 -15.65 -25.58 22.14
C LEU A 8 -16.47 -24.37 21.68
N HIS A 9 -17.45 -23.93 22.47
CA HIS A 9 -18.24 -22.72 22.15
C HIS A 9 -17.38 -21.45 22.20
N ALA A 10 -16.44 -21.34 23.16
CA ALA A 10 -15.53 -20.21 23.23
C ALA A 10 -14.55 -20.16 22.03
N LEU A 11 -14.03 -21.32 21.60
CA LEU A 11 -13.16 -21.41 20.42
C LEU A 11 -13.91 -21.11 19.12
N ALA A 12 -15.13 -21.61 18.97
CA ALA A 12 -15.99 -21.32 17.84
C ALA A 12 -16.31 -19.83 17.76
N SER A 13 -16.70 -19.23 18.88
CA SER A 13 -16.97 -17.77 18.97
C SER A 13 -15.73 -16.94 18.57
N ARG A 14 -14.54 -17.25 19.07
CA ARG A 14 -13.30 -16.55 18.71
C ARG A 14 -12.97 -16.66 17.21
N ARG A 15 -13.19 -17.84 16.61
CA ARG A 15 -12.97 -18.04 15.15
C ARG A 15 -13.98 -17.25 14.33
N VAL A 16 -15.24 -17.25 14.70
CA VAL A 16 -16.28 -16.47 14.02
C VAL A 16 -15.98 -14.96 14.14
N THR A 17 -15.62 -14.48 15.32
CA THR A 17 -15.24 -13.08 15.51
C THR A 17 -14.02 -12.71 14.67
N ALA A 18 -12.99 -13.56 14.62
CA ALA A 18 -11.82 -13.32 13.78
C ALA A 18 -12.17 -13.26 12.29
N ILE A 19 -13.02 -14.18 11.81
CA ILE A 19 -13.49 -14.19 10.41
C ILE A 19 -14.29 -12.92 10.11
N LEU A 20 -15.20 -12.51 10.98
CA LEU A 20 -15.99 -11.29 10.79
C LEU A 20 -15.13 -10.02 10.80
N LEU A 21 -14.16 -9.93 11.70
CA LEU A 21 -13.21 -8.81 11.73
C LEU A 21 -12.32 -8.78 10.49
N THR A 22 -11.88 -9.94 10.01
CA THR A 22 -11.09 -10.04 8.77
C THR A 22 -11.94 -9.65 7.55
N ALA A 23 -13.17 -10.14 7.48
CA ALA A 23 -14.10 -9.77 6.39
C ALA A 23 -14.43 -8.27 6.41
N LEU A 24 -14.66 -7.70 7.59
CA LEU A 24 -14.90 -6.27 7.76
C LEU A 24 -13.67 -5.45 7.37
N ALA A 25 -12.48 -5.88 7.76
CA ALA A 25 -11.23 -5.22 7.37
C ALA A 25 -11.00 -5.29 5.85
N LEU A 26 -11.26 -6.44 5.22
CA LEU A 26 -11.18 -6.59 3.77
C LEU A 26 -12.23 -5.75 3.04
N TYR A 27 -13.46 -5.68 3.56
CA TYR A 27 -14.50 -4.82 3.00
C TYR A 27 -14.15 -3.34 3.16
N ALA A 28 -13.71 -2.91 4.34
CA ALA A 28 -13.29 -1.54 4.59
C ALA A 28 -12.09 -1.15 3.71
N SER A 29 -11.13 -2.07 3.50
CA SER A 29 -10.00 -1.82 2.59
C SER A 29 -10.43 -1.71 1.13
N SER A 30 -11.40 -2.51 0.68
CA SER A 30 -11.91 -2.43 -0.70
C SER A 30 -12.63 -1.12 -0.99
N VAL A 31 -13.40 -0.60 -0.03
CA VAL A 31 -14.08 0.70 -0.16
C VAL A 31 -13.08 1.86 -0.11
N ALA A 32 -12.06 1.77 0.73
CA ALA A 32 -11.01 2.78 0.82
C ALA A 32 -10.16 2.87 -0.46
N GLN A 33 -9.93 1.74 -1.16
CA GLN A 33 -9.14 1.69 -2.39
C GLN A 33 -9.79 2.46 -3.55
N VAL A 34 -11.11 2.49 -3.64
CA VAL A 34 -11.82 3.26 -4.68
C VAL A 34 -11.58 4.77 -4.56
N LEU A 35 -11.28 5.24 -3.34
CA LEU A 35 -11.02 6.64 -3.05
C LEU A 35 -9.51 6.99 -2.94
N ALA A 36 -8.64 5.99 -2.84
CA ALA A 36 -7.23 6.20 -2.50
C ALA A 36 -6.33 6.51 -3.70
N HIS A 37 -6.71 6.11 -4.90
CA HIS A 37 -5.87 6.23 -6.10
C HIS A 37 -6.23 7.39 -7.03
N ASP A 38 -7.23 8.19 -6.68
CA ASP A 38 -7.62 9.33 -7.50
C ASP A 38 -7.00 10.64 -7.01
N VAL A 39 -6.52 11.44 -7.97
CA VAL A 39 -6.20 12.84 -7.70
C VAL A 39 -7.51 13.51 -7.32
N THR A 40 -7.54 14.27 -6.21
CA THR A 40 -8.77 14.95 -5.82
C THR A 40 -9.29 15.81 -6.99
N PRO A 41 -10.61 15.91 -7.20
CA PRO A 41 -11.16 16.69 -8.34
C PRO A 41 -10.62 18.11 -8.43
N GLY A 42 -10.33 18.75 -7.29
CA GLY A 42 -9.72 20.08 -7.25
C GLY A 42 -8.27 20.10 -7.74
N ASP A 43 -7.47 19.08 -7.37
CA ASP A 43 -6.08 18.99 -7.80
C ASP A 43 -5.99 18.62 -9.29
N ALA A 44 -6.89 17.76 -9.80
CA ALA A 44 -6.99 17.41 -11.20
C ALA A 44 -7.36 18.65 -12.06
N GLY A 45 -8.33 19.43 -11.62
CA GLY A 45 -8.68 20.70 -12.28
C GLY A 45 -7.50 21.68 -12.32
N TYR A 46 -6.81 21.84 -11.20
CA TYR A 46 -5.63 22.70 -11.12
C TYR A 46 -4.52 22.25 -12.08
N ILE A 47 -4.23 20.94 -12.16
CA ILE A 47 -3.22 20.41 -13.09
C ILE A 47 -3.57 20.68 -14.54
N GLN A 48 -4.86 20.62 -14.91
CA GLN A 48 -5.32 20.89 -16.28
C GLN A 48 -5.27 22.37 -16.64
N GLU A 49 -5.35 23.28 -15.68
CA GLU A 49 -5.34 24.73 -15.90
C GLU A 49 -3.92 25.32 -15.99
N ILE A 50 -2.91 24.67 -15.39
CA ILE A 50 -1.55 25.19 -15.40
C ILE A 50 -0.77 24.73 -16.64
N TRP A 51 -0.19 25.69 -17.34
CA TRP A 51 0.66 25.46 -18.51
C TRP A 51 2.13 25.73 -18.16
N GLY A 52 3.01 24.81 -18.54
CA GLY A 52 4.47 24.95 -18.34
C GLY A 52 5.01 24.24 -17.13
N VAL A 53 6.27 24.50 -16.80
CA VAL A 53 7.01 23.81 -15.73
C VAL A 53 6.81 24.52 -14.39
N HIS A 54 5.87 24.05 -13.59
CA HIS A 54 5.59 24.54 -12.23
C HIS A 54 6.14 23.57 -11.16
N VAL A 55 7.47 23.52 -11.01
CA VAL A 55 8.17 22.55 -10.17
C VAL A 55 7.64 22.51 -8.72
N ILE A 56 7.42 23.69 -8.12
CA ILE A 56 6.96 23.76 -6.71
C ILE A 56 5.54 23.21 -6.57
N SER A 57 4.64 23.56 -7.50
CA SER A 57 3.26 23.04 -7.48
C SER A 57 3.21 21.53 -7.66
N PHE A 58 3.97 20.99 -8.62
CA PHE A 58 4.04 19.54 -8.83
C PHE A 58 4.71 18.80 -7.67
N LEU A 59 5.73 19.40 -7.07
CA LEU A 59 6.35 18.83 -5.86
C LEU A 59 5.35 18.77 -4.70
N TYR A 60 4.59 19.85 -4.50
CA TYR A 60 3.55 19.90 -3.47
C TYR A 60 2.44 18.87 -3.73
N LEU A 61 1.93 18.78 -4.97
CA LEU A 61 0.90 17.83 -5.34
C LEU A 61 1.37 16.38 -5.19
N GLY A 62 2.60 16.09 -5.58
CA GLY A 62 3.21 14.76 -5.38
C GLY A 62 3.35 14.42 -3.91
N ALA A 63 3.84 15.33 -3.07
CA ALA A 63 3.92 15.13 -1.64
C ALA A 63 2.54 14.95 -1.01
N LYS A 64 1.56 15.76 -1.41
CA LYS A 64 0.17 15.66 -0.98
C LYS A 64 -0.41 14.30 -1.34
N HIS A 65 -0.24 13.82 -2.57
CA HIS A 65 -0.69 12.50 -3.01
C HIS A 65 -0.11 11.37 -2.16
N MET A 66 1.20 11.42 -1.89
CA MET A 66 1.88 10.42 -1.04
C MET A 66 1.33 10.37 0.39
N VAL A 67 0.88 11.50 0.93
CA VAL A 67 0.35 11.61 2.31
C VAL A 67 -1.15 11.37 2.36
N THR A 68 -1.88 11.56 1.27
CA THR A 68 -3.33 11.33 1.22
C THR A 68 -3.72 9.95 0.70
N GLY A 69 -2.81 9.25 0.01
CA GLY A 69 -3.01 7.87 -0.43
C GLY A 69 -2.94 6.89 0.75
N TYR A 70 -4.09 6.36 1.19
CA TYR A 70 -4.16 5.45 2.34
C TYR A 70 -3.32 4.18 2.16
N ASP A 71 -3.23 3.68 0.96
CA ASP A 71 -2.43 2.52 0.57
C ASP A 71 -0.92 2.78 0.73
N HIS A 72 -0.43 3.95 0.30
CA HIS A 72 0.95 4.37 0.52
C HIS A 72 1.27 4.45 2.01
N ILE A 73 0.38 5.10 2.78
CA ILE A 73 0.54 5.24 4.24
C ILE A 73 0.54 3.89 4.92
N LEU A 74 -0.41 2.99 4.60
CA LEU A 74 -0.51 1.67 5.21
C LEU A 74 0.72 0.81 4.90
N PHE A 75 1.17 0.81 3.65
CA PHE A 75 2.37 0.08 3.27
C PHE A 75 3.62 0.64 3.97
N LEU A 76 3.83 1.94 3.88
CA LEU A 76 4.97 2.60 4.53
C LEU A 76 4.93 2.46 6.05
N MET A 77 3.76 2.56 6.67
CA MET A 77 3.60 2.31 8.11
C MET A 77 4.02 0.88 8.46
N GLY A 78 3.60 -0.12 7.67
CA GLY A 78 4.04 -1.51 7.83
C GLY A 78 5.56 -1.69 7.70
N VAL A 79 6.20 -0.92 6.81
CA VAL A 79 7.67 -0.92 6.66
C VAL A 79 8.35 -0.22 7.83
N ILE A 80 7.86 0.97 8.22
CA ILE A 80 8.50 1.85 9.21
C ILE A 80 8.31 1.34 10.63
N PHE A 81 7.22 0.63 10.91
CA PHE A 81 6.84 0.21 12.26
C PHE A 81 7.96 -0.52 13.03
N PHE A 82 8.80 -1.26 12.34
CA PHE A 82 9.93 -1.98 12.91
C PHE A 82 11.29 -1.30 12.73
N LEU A 83 11.31 -0.08 12.21
CA LEU A 83 12.53 0.71 12.05
C LEU A 83 12.73 1.63 13.25
N TYR A 84 13.87 1.50 13.92
CA TYR A 84 14.18 2.27 15.12
C TYR A 84 15.00 3.53 14.84
N GLY A 85 15.48 3.74 13.60
CA GLY A 85 16.36 4.85 13.22
C GLY A 85 15.78 5.73 12.12
N MET A 86 15.83 7.04 12.27
CA MET A 86 15.37 7.99 11.24
C MET A 86 16.11 7.85 9.90
N LYS A 87 17.37 7.40 9.93
CA LYS A 87 18.15 7.12 8.70
C LYS A 87 17.53 5.95 7.92
N ASP A 88 17.12 4.89 8.61
CA ASP A 88 16.49 3.73 7.97
C ASP A 88 15.14 4.12 7.40
N VAL A 89 14.34 4.86 8.16
CA VAL A 89 13.06 5.42 7.67
C VAL A 89 13.27 6.21 6.38
N ALA A 90 14.23 7.13 6.37
CA ALA A 90 14.54 7.95 5.20
C ALA A 90 14.94 7.08 3.98
N ILE A 91 15.77 6.04 4.20
CA ILE A 91 16.18 5.11 3.14
C ILE A 91 14.97 4.39 2.54
N TYR A 92 14.10 3.79 3.36
CA TYR A 92 12.96 3.04 2.87
C TYR A 92 11.93 3.93 2.16
N VAL A 93 11.64 5.10 2.71
CA VAL A 93 10.76 6.09 2.08
C VAL A 93 11.34 6.54 0.73
N SER A 94 12.65 6.79 0.66
CA SER A 94 13.31 7.19 -0.59
C SER A 94 13.29 6.07 -1.63
N ILE A 95 13.56 4.81 -1.25
CA ILE A 95 13.50 3.66 -2.16
C ILE A 95 12.09 3.50 -2.73
N PHE A 96 11.06 3.62 -1.89
CA PHE A 96 9.67 3.58 -2.33
C PHE A 96 9.35 4.74 -3.29
N ALA A 97 9.69 5.97 -2.92
CA ALA A 97 9.43 7.17 -3.72
C ALA A 97 10.14 7.10 -5.09
N VAL A 98 11.37 6.62 -5.14
CA VAL A 98 12.11 6.42 -6.40
C VAL A 98 11.40 5.39 -7.28
N GLY A 99 11.04 4.22 -6.74
CA GLY A 99 10.30 3.20 -7.49
C GLY A 99 8.99 3.74 -8.05
N HIS A 100 8.22 4.42 -7.22
CA HIS A 100 6.95 5.05 -7.58
C HIS A 100 7.13 6.09 -8.71
N SER A 101 8.08 7.00 -8.55
CA SER A 101 8.32 8.07 -9.52
C SER A 101 8.81 7.53 -10.87
N VAL A 102 9.69 6.53 -10.87
CA VAL A 102 10.22 5.92 -12.10
C VAL A 102 9.08 5.33 -12.94
N THR A 103 8.21 4.53 -12.33
CA THR A 103 7.12 3.87 -13.08
C THR A 103 6.00 4.84 -13.43
N MET A 104 5.72 5.84 -12.60
CA MET A 104 4.78 6.90 -12.93
C MET A 104 5.24 7.67 -14.18
N LEU A 105 6.50 8.12 -14.20
CA LEU A 105 7.07 8.83 -15.37
C LEU A 105 7.12 7.93 -16.61
N ALA A 106 7.54 6.68 -16.46
CA ALA A 106 7.59 5.71 -17.54
C ALA A 106 6.19 5.45 -18.10
N GLY A 107 5.20 5.26 -17.25
CA GLY A 107 3.83 5.00 -17.66
C GLY A 107 3.19 6.16 -18.41
N VAL A 108 3.45 7.40 -17.97
CA VAL A 108 3.03 8.61 -18.69
C VAL A 108 3.74 8.72 -20.04
N TRP A 109 5.06 8.46 -20.08
CA TRP A 109 5.84 8.57 -21.31
C TRP A 109 5.46 7.54 -22.37
N TRP A 110 5.22 6.29 -21.97
CA TRP A 110 4.85 5.22 -22.90
C TRP A 110 3.34 5.00 -23.05
N GLY A 111 2.52 5.74 -22.32
CA GLY A 111 1.06 5.61 -22.38
C GLY A 111 0.58 4.22 -21.95
N TRP A 112 1.08 3.70 -20.85
CA TRP A 112 0.72 2.35 -20.37
C TRP A 112 -0.76 2.30 -19.98
N GLY A 113 -1.57 1.61 -20.77
CA GLY A 113 -2.98 1.34 -20.48
C GLY A 113 -3.17 0.10 -19.59
N ILE A 114 -2.58 0.10 -18.39
CA ILE A 114 -2.70 -1.02 -17.46
C ILE A 114 -4.06 -0.91 -16.74
N ASN A 115 -4.72 -2.05 -16.56
CA ASN A 115 -6.01 -2.09 -15.85
C ASN A 115 -5.82 -1.67 -14.38
N ALA A 116 -6.48 -0.58 -13.98
CA ALA A 116 -6.38 -0.01 -12.63
C ALA A 116 -6.74 -1.02 -11.53
N TYR A 117 -7.75 -1.88 -11.75
CA TYR A 117 -8.15 -2.89 -10.76
C TYR A 117 -7.07 -3.93 -10.47
N ILE A 118 -6.24 -4.27 -11.48
CA ILE A 118 -5.10 -5.18 -11.28
C ILE A 118 -4.05 -4.51 -10.41
N ILE A 119 -3.77 -3.24 -10.67
CA ILE A 119 -2.82 -2.46 -9.88
C ILE A 119 -3.30 -2.34 -8.44
N ASP A 120 -4.57 -1.99 -8.24
CA ASP A 120 -5.17 -1.86 -6.90
C ASP A 120 -5.10 -3.20 -6.12
N ALA A 121 -5.33 -4.32 -6.81
CA ALA A 121 -5.18 -5.65 -6.20
C ALA A 121 -3.72 -5.94 -5.80
N ILE A 122 -2.73 -5.60 -6.63
CA ILE A 122 -1.30 -5.76 -6.32
C ILE A 122 -0.91 -4.88 -5.13
N ILE A 123 -1.40 -3.64 -5.09
CA ILE A 123 -1.17 -2.71 -4.00
C ILE A 123 -1.75 -3.26 -2.69
N GLY A 124 -3.00 -3.73 -2.70
CA GLY A 124 -3.60 -4.38 -1.54
C GLY A 124 -2.81 -5.62 -1.07
N LEU A 125 -2.35 -6.44 -2.02
CA LEU A 125 -1.49 -7.59 -1.70
C LEU A 125 -0.15 -7.18 -1.12
N SER A 126 0.42 -6.04 -1.50
CA SER A 126 1.67 -5.53 -0.92
C SER A 126 1.56 -5.24 0.57
N VAL A 127 0.41 -4.71 1.00
CA VAL A 127 0.11 -4.47 2.42
C VAL A 127 0.00 -5.80 3.18
N VAL A 128 -0.72 -6.77 2.62
CA VAL A 128 -0.82 -8.13 3.20
C VAL A 128 0.54 -8.80 3.27
N TYR A 129 1.33 -8.72 2.19
CA TYR A 129 2.71 -9.23 2.16
C TYR A 129 3.53 -8.64 3.31
N LYS A 130 3.51 -7.32 3.48
CA LYS A 130 4.29 -6.66 4.53
C LYS A 130 3.79 -7.01 5.94
N ALA A 131 2.50 -7.16 6.12
CA ALA A 131 1.93 -7.62 7.39
C ALA A 131 2.41 -9.04 7.75
N LEU A 132 2.43 -9.96 6.78
CA LEU A 132 2.93 -11.33 6.97
C LEU A 132 4.44 -11.35 7.25
N ASP A 133 5.22 -10.52 6.55
CA ASP A 133 6.64 -10.34 6.81
C ASP A 133 6.90 -9.88 8.24
N ASN A 134 6.17 -8.87 8.70
CA ASN A 134 6.25 -8.33 10.06
C ASN A 134 5.86 -9.34 11.14
N LEU A 135 4.95 -10.27 10.85
CA LEU A 135 4.58 -11.37 11.74
C LEU A 135 5.58 -12.54 11.72
N GLY A 136 6.62 -12.46 10.88
CA GLY A 136 7.59 -13.53 10.71
C GLY A 136 7.02 -14.78 10.03
N ALA A 137 5.90 -14.64 9.30
CA ALA A 137 5.22 -15.76 8.68
C ALA A 137 6.11 -16.47 7.65
N TYR A 138 6.85 -15.71 6.84
CA TYR A 138 7.74 -16.26 5.82
C TYR A 138 8.89 -17.06 6.41
N GLN A 139 9.49 -16.57 7.51
CA GLN A 139 10.51 -17.30 8.24
C GLN A 139 9.94 -18.59 8.84
N LYS A 140 8.72 -18.52 9.39
CA LYS A 140 8.07 -19.66 10.04
C LYS A 140 7.59 -20.72 9.06
N TRP A 141 7.10 -20.32 7.87
CA TRP A 141 6.52 -21.25 6.88
C TRP A 141 7.55 -21.78 5.89
N PHE A 142 8.49 -20.92 5.48
CA PHE A 142 9.42 -21.22 4.38
C PHE A 142 10.89 -21.18 4.81
N GLY A 143 11.19 -20.77 6.06
CA GLY A 143 12.57 -20.61 6.53
C GLY A 143 13.32 -19.43 5.87
N ILE A 144 12.61 -18.53 5.19
CA ILE A 144 13.20 -17.44 4.41
C ILE A 144 12.79 -16.10 5.03
N GLN A 145 13.76 -15.17 5.17
CA GLN A 145 13.47 -13.78 5.50
C GLN A 145 13.58 -12.93 4.24
N PRO A 146 12.48 -12.39 3.72
CA PRO A 146 12.50 -11.55 2.53
C PRO A 146 13.34 -10.29 2.72
N ASN A 147 14.00 -9.85 1.64
CA ASN A 147 14.74 -8.59 1.67
C ASN A 147 13.76 -7.42 1.59
N THR A 148 13.52 -6.77 2.73
CA THR A 148 12.55 -5.68 2.87
C THR A 148 12.87 -4.49 1.94
N LYS A 149 14.15 -4.17 1.68
CA LYS A 149 14.52 -3.07 0.76
C LYS A 149 14.13 -3.40 -0.67
N ALA A 150 14.40 -4.63 -1.12
CA ALA A 150 14.01 -5.08 -2.46
C ALA A 150 12.48 -5.11 -2.60
N ALA A 151 11.77 -5.62 -1.61
CA ALA A 151 10.31 -5.61 -1.58
C ALA A 151 9.75 -4.18 -1.64
N THR A 152 10.30 -3.25 -0.87
CA THR A 152 9.89 -1.84 -0.87
C THR A 152 10.07 -1.18 -2.24
N LEU A 153 11.19 -1.46 -2.94
CA LEU A 153 11.40 -0.96 -4.30
C LEU A 153 10.37 -1.54 -5.28
N ILE A 154 10.19 -2.87 -5.26
CA ILE A 154 9.26 -3.57 -6.15
C ILE A 154 7.83 -3.03 -5.96
N PHE A 155 7.38 -2.89 -4.72
CA PHE A 155 6.05 -2.35 -4.45
C PHE A 155 5.94 -0.86 -4.79
N GLY A 156 6.99 -0.07 -4.59
CA GLY A 156 7.06 1.30 -5.09
C GLY A 156 6.85 1.37 -6.61
N LEU A 157 7.50 0.47 -7.37
CA LEU A 157 7.31 0.38 -8.82
C LEU A 157 5.83 0.08 -9.18
N PHE A 158 5.18 -0.85 -8.51
CA PHE A 158 3.77 -1.14 -8.77
C PHE A 158 2.84 0.02 -8.39
N HIS A 159 3.10 0.70 -7.29
CA HIS A 159 2.30 1.86 -6.88
C HIS A 159 2.34 3.00 -7.90
N GLY A 160 3.50 3.24 -8.52
CA GLY A 160 3.64 4.29 -9.56
C GLY A 160 2.84 4.00 -10.82
N THR A 161 2.62 2.73 -11.17
CA THR A 161 1.83 2.37 -12.36
C THR A 161 0.33 2.68 -12.21
N GLY A 162 -0.19 2.75 -10.98
CA GLY A 162 -1.59 3.04 -10.71
C GLY A 162 -2.02 4.43 -11.17
N LEU A 163 -1.15 5.44 -11.03
CA LEU A 163 -1.42 6.81 -11.48
C LEU A 163 -1.23 6.97 -13.00
N ALA A 164 -0.32 6.21 -13.59
CA ALA A 164 -0.01 6.30 -15.01
C ALA A 164 -1.09 5.66 -15.91
N SER A 165 -1.98 4.86 -15.32
CA SER A 165 -3.04 4.14 -16.05
C SER A 165 -4.39 4.89 -16.12
N LYS A 166 -4.48 6.08 -15.51
CA LYS A 166 -5.65 6.95 -15.50
C LYS A 166 -5.40 8.21 -16.33
#